data_53efc2be184f6e020a0c40d3fcb9607b
#
_entry.id   53efc2be184f6e020a0c40d3fcb9607b
#
_cell.length_a   1.000
_cell.length_b   1.000
_cell.length_c   1.000
_cell.angle_alpha   90.00
_cell.angle_beta   90.00
_cell.angle_gamma   90.00
#
_symmetry.space_group_name_H-M   'P 1'
#
loop_
_entity.id
_entity.type
_entity.pdbx_description
1 polymer ?
#
loop_
_entity_poly.entity_id
_entity_poly.type
_entity_poly.pdbx_seq_one_letter_code
_entity_poly.pdbx_strand_id
1 'polypeptide(L)'
;MPGIEPATVEALADDLIESSRPGDEARTISTENLVSVNSPAEALITGCLSRQGLPADEDTVRRLRRAMSIPISDHMRPLPGAGELLAEIHSLGMRNVIASNTYWRDAESYWEDFRLLGMAKHIDCIITSVDAGHLKPHPAVFEMAMRWAEVPPERCVVIGNREDNDIAPALALGMSAILVHPDDPQPLTSGANAVAPDLWACAKTIREMCRTVDVQ
;
A
#
# COMPACT_ATOMS: atom_id res chain seq x y z
N MET A 1 -10.33 -20.36 18.08
CA MET A 1 -9.38 -20.77 19.12
C MET A 1 -10.08 -21.78 20.06
N PRO A 2 -9.92 -23.06 19.86
CA PRO A 2 -10.55 -24.06 20.72
C PRO A 2 -9.92 -24.01 22.11
N GLY A 3 -10.77 -23.97 23.16
CA GLY A 3 -10.33 -24.01 24.57
C GLY A 3 -10.18 -22.64 25.26
N ILE A 4 -10.50 -21.53 24.59
CA ILE A 4 -10.52 -20.20 25.22
C ILE A 4 -11.95 -19.89 25.65
N GLU A 5 -12.10 -19.37 26.86
CA GLU A 5 -13.40 -18.95 27.38
C GLU A 5 -14.04 -17.85 26.51
N PRO A 6 -15.35 -17.92 26.24
CA PRO A 6 -16.04 -16.94 25.40
C PRO A 6 -15.81 -15.49 25.83
N ALA A 7 -15.82 -15.22 27.14
CA ALA A 7 -15.59 -13.89 27.68
C ALA A 7 -14.18 -13.33 27.34
N THR A 8 -13.17 -14.20 27.27
CA THR A 8 -11.82 -13.80 26.88
C THR A 8 -11.75 -13.48 25.38
N VAL A 9 -12.50 -14.22 24.55
CA VAL A 9 -12.60 -13.92 23.11
C VAL A 9 -13.28 -12.58 22.86
N GLU A 10 -14.36 -12.29 23.61
CA GLU A 10 -15.09 -11.04 23.55
C GLU A 10 -14.20 -9.85 23.99
N ALA A 11 -13.51 -10.00 25.13
CA ALA A 11 -12.57 -8.99 25.62
C ALA A 11 -11.40 -8.74 24.63
N LEU A 12 -10.90 -9.78 23.96
CA LEU A 12 -9.89 -9.62 22.92
C LEU A 12 -10.44 -8.88 21.69
N ALA A 13 -11.64 -9.18 21.26
CA ALA A 13 -12.28 -8.52 20.13
C ALA A 13 -12.50 -7.02 20.43
N ASP A 14 -12.99 -6.69 21.61
CA ASP A 14 -13.19 -5.32 22.05
C ASP A 14 -11.86 -4.55 22.13
N ASP A 15 -10.82 -5.16 22.69
CA ASP A 15 -9.49 -4.56 22.79
C ASP A 15 -8.85 -4.33 21.40
N LEU A 16 -9.02 -5.27 20.46
CA LEU A 16 -8.57 -5.12 19.08
C LEU A 16 -9.31 -3.99 18.36
N ILE A 17 -10.62 -3.91 18.50
CA ILE A 17 -11.45 -2.86 17.89
C ILE A 17 -11.08 -1.50 18.46
N GLU A 18 -10.96 -1.36 19.77
CA GLU A 18 -10.61 -0.10 20.42
C GLU A 18 -9.20 0.36 20.05
N SER A 19 -8.23 -0.56 20.09
CA SER A 19 -6.84 -0.29 19.74
C SER A 19 -6.63 -0.01 18.23
N SER A 20 -7.55 -0.43 17.37
CA SER A 20 -7.49 -0.19 15.93
C SER A 20 -8.14 1.13 15.50
N ARG A 21 -8.87 1.80 16.39
CA ARG A 21 -9.45 3.12 16.10
C ARG A 21 -8.34 4.14 15.94
N PRO A 22 -8.36 4.95 14.88
CA PRO A 22 -7.40 6.05 14.74
C PRO A 22 -7.67 7.05 15.88
N GLY A 23 -6.78 7.10 16.85
CA GLY A 23 -6.73 8.21 17.81
C GLY A 23 -6.36 9.51 17.07
N ASP A 24 -6.71 10.65 17.64
CA ASP A 24 -6.33 11.96 17.08
C ASP A 24 -4.80 12.11 16.92
N GLU A 25 -4.01 11.35 17.69
CA GLU A 25 -2.55 11.27 17.58
C GLU A 25 -2.06 10.39 16.41
N ALA A 26 -2.87 9.47 15.89
CA ALA A 26 -2.49 8.61 14.77
C ALA A 26 -2.42 9.37 13.42
N ARG A 27 -2.91 10.61 13.37
CA ARG A 27 -2.68 11.52 12.23
C ARG A 27 -1.25 12.08 12.19
N THR A 28 -0.50 11.93 13.28
CA THR A 28 0.89 12.35 13.38
C THR A 28 1.75 11.17 13.88
N ILE A 29 1.72 10.06 13.16
CA ILE A 29 2.77 9.06 13.34
C ILE A 29 4.02 9.68 12.75
N SER A 30 4.88 10.22 13.61
CA SER A 30 6.18 10.69 13.19
C SER A 30 6.94 9.49 12.61
N THR A 31 7.52 9.68 11.46
CA THR A 31 8.33 8.69 10.74
C THR A 31 9.50 8.13 11.58
N GLU A 32 9.87 8.79 12.67
CA GLU A 32 10.95 8.38 13.57
C GLU A 32 10.62 7.16 14.45
N ASN A 33 9.33 6.85 14.69
CA ASN A 33 8.90 5.73 15.54
C ASN A 33 8.53 4.47 14.75
N LEU A 34 8.65 4.45 13.42
CA LEU A 34 8.28 3.31 12.56
C LEU A 34 9.44 2.33 12.30
N VAL A 35 10.47 2.33 13.12
CA VAL A 35 11.59 1.39 13.06
C VAL A 35 11.24 0.06 13.77
N SER A 36 10.03 -0.44 13.61
CA SER A 36 9.65 -1.77 14.11
C SER A 36 9.63 -2.77 12.97
N VAL A 37 10.31 -3.88 13.17
CA VAL A 37 10.42 -5.04 12.26
C VAL A 37 9.06 -5.72 12.00
N ASN A 38 8.03 -5.38 12.77
CA ASN A 38 6.68 -5.93 12.64
C ASN A 38 5.73 -4.90 12.05
N SER A 39 4.77 -5.34 11.24
CA SER A 39 3.71 -4.45 10.78
C SER A 39 2.97 -3.86 11.99
N PRO A 40 2.52 -2.61 11.94
CA PRO A 40 1.80 -2.00 13.05
C PRO A 40 0.62 -2.85 13.56
N ALA A 41 -0.06 -3.57 12.67
CA ALA A 41 -1.12 -4.49 13.01
C ALA A 41 -0.64 -5.68 13.84
N GLU A 42 0.49 -6.26 13.49
CA GLU A 42 1.05 -7.41 14.23
C GLU A 42 1.51 -7.01 15.62
N ALA A 43 2.14 -5.84 15.75
CA ALA A 43 2.51 -5.29 17.05
C ALA A 43 1.27 -5.03 17.93
N LEU A 44 0.21 -4.47 17.35
CA LEU A 44 -1.06 -4.23 18.02
C LEU A 44 -1.72 -5.54 18.47
N ILE A 45 -1.83 -6.54 17.59
CA ILE A 45 -2.40 -7.84 17.91
C ILE A 45 -1.60 -8.51 19.03
N THR A 46 -0.27 -8.49 18.94
CA THR A 46 0.62 -9.06 19.96
C THR A 46 0.39 -8.39 21.31
N GLY A 47 0.24 -7.07 21.34
CA GLY A 47 -0.08 -6.32 22.55
C GLY A 47 -1.43 -6.69 23.15
N CYS A 48 -2.48 -6.81 22.32
CA CYS A 48 -3.80 -7.22 22.77
C CYS A 48 -3.80 -8.65 23.32
N LEU A 49 -3.17 -9.60 22.63
CA LEU A 49 -3.02 -10.98 23.10
C LEU A 49 -2.30 -11.04 24.45
N SER A 50 -1.21 -10.29 24.60
CA SER A 50 -0.43 -10.24 25.84
C SER A 50 -1.24 -9.69 27.01
N ARG A 51 -2.05 -8.63 26.78
CA ARG A 51 -2.94 -8.08 27.80
C ARG A 51 -4.00 -9.08 28.29
N GLN A 52 -4.44 -9.96 27.40
CA GLN A 52 -5.42 -11.02 27.71
C GLN A 52 -4.76 -12.34 28.19
N GLY A 53 -3.42 -12.36 28.35
CA GLY A 53 -2.70 -13.58 28.76
C GLY A 53 -2.75 -14.69 27.72
N LEU A 54 -2.95 -14.37 26.44
CA LEU A 54 -3.06 -15.34 25.36
C LEU A 54 -1.72 -15.51 24.62
N PRO A 55 -1.46 -16.69 24.02
CA PRO A 55 -0.28 -16.90 23.21
C PRO A 55 -0.24 -15.95 22.01
N ALA A 56 0.92 -15.32 21.78
CA ALA A 56 1.16 -14.42 20.67
C ALA A 56 2.19 -15.00 19.68
N ASP A 57 2.04 -16.28 19.35
CA ASP A 57 2.84 -16.92 18.32
C ASP A 57 2.48 -16.38 16.92
N GLU A 58 3.43 -16.51 15.99
CA GLU A 58 3.31 -15.96 14.63
C GLU A 58 2.05 -16.43 13.88
N ASP A 59 1.66 -17.70 14.04
CA ASP A 59 0.47 -18.25 13.37
C ASP A 59 -0.82 -17.67 13.96
N THR A 60 -0.89 -17.49 15.28
CA THR A 60 -2.02 -16.84 15.96
C THR A 60 -2.15 -15.38 15.53
N VAL A 61 -1.05 -14.63 15.52
CA VAL A 61 -1.03 -13.22 15.09
C VAL A 61 -1.45 -13.10 13.63
N ARG A 62 -0.90 -13.92 12.73
CA ARG A 62 -1.26 -13.93 11.31
C ARG A 62 -2.74 -14.25 11.08
N ARG A 63 -3.30 -15.24 11.78
CA ARG A 63 -4.73 -15.59 11.69
C ARG A 63 -5.64 -14.46 12.15
N LEU A 64 -5.31 -13.80 13.27
CA LEU A 64 -6.07 -12.66 13.76
C LEU A 64 -5.97 -11.48 12.79
N ARG A 65 -4.80 -11.17 12.27
CA ARG A 65 -4.63 -10.13 11.26
C ARG A 65 -5.51 -10.38 10.03
N ARG A 66 -5.53 -11.62 9.53
CA ARG A 66 -6.41 -12.01 8.41
C ARG A 66 -7.90 -11.87 8.77
N ALA A 67 -8.30 -12.24 9.97
CA ALA A 67 -9.67 -12.10 10.43
C ALA A 67 -10.10 -10.63 10.55
N MET A 68 -9.17 -9.73 10.86
CA MET A 68 -9.40 -8.28 10.90
C MET A 68 -9.35 -7.62 9.51
N SER A 69 -8.85 -8.32 8.50
CA SER A 69 -8.86 -7.84 7.11
C SER A 69 -10.29 -7.83 6.58
N ILE A 70 -10.85 -6.62 6.44
CA ILE A 70 -12.18 -6.45 5.85
C ILE A 70 -12.04 -6.52 4.33
N PRO A 71 -12.73 -7.44 3.64
CA PRO A 71 -12.73 -7.49 2.18
C PRO A 71 -13.32 -6.20 1.59
N ILE A 72 -13.02 -5.94 0.32
CA ILE A 72 -13.67 -4.84 -0.41
C ILE A 72 -15.18 -5.07 -0.34
N SER A 73 -15.87 -4.09 0.27
CA SER A 73 -17.31 -4.06 0.30
C SER A 73 -17.88 -3.40 -0.95
N ASP A 74 -19.20 -3.51 -1.14
CA ASP A 74 -19.92 -2.83 -2.23
C ASP A 74 -19.76 -1.30 -2.22
N HIS A 75 -19.19 -0.75 -1.15
CA HIS A 75 -18.95 0.69 -0.97
C HIS A 75 -17.61 1.15 -1.55
N MET A 76 -16.67 0.26 -1.79
CA MET A 76 -15.38 0.62 -2.39
C MET A 76 -15.49 0.62 -3.92
N ARG A 77 -15.03 1.68 -4.53
CA ARG A 77 -14.94 1.82 -5.98
C ARG A 77 -13.53 2.21 -6.38
N PRO A 78 -13.02 1.72 -7.50
CA PRO A 78 -11.78 2.22 -8.07
C PRO A 78 -11.91 3.71 -8.38
N LEU A 79 -10.82 4.43 -8.28
CA LEU A 79 -10.79 5.79 -8.82
C LEU A 79 -11.09 5.77 -10.32
N PRO A 80 -11.81 6.77 -10.84
CA PRO A 80 -12.05 6.90 -12.26
C PRO A 80 -10.73 6.89 -13.05
N GLY A 81 -10.66 6.07 -14.10
CA GLY A 81 -9.45 5.92 -14.91
C GLY A 81 -8.45 4.87 -14.41
N ALA A 82 -8.69 4.23 -13.24
CA ALA A 82 -7.72 3.28 -12.68
C ALA A 82 -7.52 2.04 -13.57
N GLY A 83 -8.61 1.46 -14.07
CA GLY A 83 -8.54 0.31 -14.97
C GLY A 83 -7.89 0.63 -16.30
N GLU A 84 -8.21 1.81 -16.85
CA GLU A 84 -7.64 2.30 -18.10
C GLU A 84 -6.14 2.58 -17.97
N LEU A 85 -5.71 3.21 -16.85
CA LEU A 85 -4.30 3.44 -16.58
C LEU A 85 -3.51 2.13 -16.51
N LEU A 86 -3.98 1.16 -15.74
CA LEU A 86 -3.32 -0.15 -15.63
C LEU A 86 -3.25 -0.86 -16.99
N ALA A 87 -4.33 -0.81 -17.78
CA ALA A 87 -4.36 -1.39 -19.12
C ALA A 87 -3.39 -0.69 -20.07
N GLU A 88 -3.29 0.63 -20.00
CA GLU A 88 -2.37 1.42 -20.83
C GLU A 88 -0.92 1.09 -20.50
N ILE A 89 -0.54 1.07 -19.21
CA ILE A 89 0.81 0.71 -18.78
C ILE A 89 1.18 -0.69 -19.29
N HIS A 90 0.27 -1.64 -19.16
CA HIS A 90 0.47 -3.00 -19.65
C HIS A 90 0.65 -3.05 -21.18
N SER A 91 -0.12 -2.22 -21.93
CA SER A 91 -0.01 -2.13 -23.39
C SER A 91 1.34 -1.56 -23.88
N LEU A 92 2.00 -0.78 -23.03
CA LEU A 92 3.35 -0.26 -23.26
C LEU A 92 4.46 -1.28 -22.93
N GLY A 93 4.10 -2.51 -22.55
CA GLY A 93 5.06 -3.55 -22.17
C GLY A 93 5.70 -3.33 -20.79
N MET A 94 5.14 -2.43 -19.98
CA MET A 94 5.57 -2.18 -18.61
C MET A 94 4.85 -3.11 -17.63
N ARG A 95 5.47 -3.36 -16.48
CA ARG A 95 4.88 -4.13 -15.38
C ARG A 95 4.16 -3.21 -14.40
N ASN A 96 2.97 -3.61 -13.98
CA ASN A 96 2.18 -2.94 -12.95
C ASN A 96 2.43 -3.59 -11.59
N VAL A 97 3.09 -2.89 -10.70
CA VAL A 97 3.27 -3.29 -9.29
C VAL A 97 2.45 -2.37 -8.40
N ILE A 98 1.53 -2.92 -7.65
CA ILE A 98 0.77 -2.18 -6.63
C ILE A 98 1.62 -2.10 -5.35
N ALA A 99 1.96 -0.90 -4.91
CA ALA A 99 2.75 -0.62 -3.71
C ALA A 99 1.88 0.14 -2.68
N SER A 100 1.33 -0.57 -1.68
CA SER A 100 0.31 -0.01 -0.79
C SER A 100 0.72 0.02 0.67
N ASN A 101 0.50 1.17 1.35
CA ASN A 101 0.49 1.22 2.80
C ASN A 101 -0.84 0.67 3.32
N THR A 102 -0.75 -0.33 4.19
CA THR A 102 -1.89 -0.96 4.84
C THR A 102 -1.47 -1.49 6.22
N TYR A 103 -2.43 -1.61 7.13
CA TYR A 103 -2.18 -2.15 8.47
C TYR A 103 -2.54 -3.64 8.58
N TRP A 104 -3.61 -4.07 7.91
CA TRP A 104 -4.22 -5.38 8.11
C TRP A 104 -4.07 -6.30 6.91
N ARG A 105 -3.96 -5.75 5.72
CA ARG A 105 -4.11 -6.47 4.46
C ARG A 105 -2.76 -6.76 3.82
N ASP A 106 -2.50 -8.01 3.53
CA ASP A 106 -1.35 -8.48 2.76
C ASP A 106 -1.68 -8.53 1.25
N ALA A 107 -0.70 -8.88 0.44
CA ALA A 107 -0.86 -9.01 -1.00
C ALA A 107 -1.96 -10.00 -1.39
N GLU A 108 -2.14 -11.11 -0.65
CA GLU A 108 -3.18 -12.12 -0.92
C GLU A 108 -4.58 -11.50 -0.81
N SER A 109 -4.83 -10.71 0.25
CA SER A 109 -6.08 -9.98 0.46
C SER A 109 -6.36 -8.97 -0.66
N TYR A 110 -5.33 -8.25 -1.11
CA TYR A 110 -5.45 -7.29 -2.21
C TYR A 110 -5.70 -7.97 -3.55
N TRP A 111 -5.10 -9.13 -3.81
CA TRP A 111 -5.38 -9.89 -5.03
C TRP A 111 -6.86 -10.28 -5.14
N GLU A 112 -7.49 -10.65 -4.03
CA GLU A 112 -8.92 -10.94 -3.99
C GLU A 112 -9.74 -9.71 -4.37
N ASP A 113 -9.42 -8.55 -3.79
CA ASP A 113 -10.08 -7.29 -4.09
C ASP A 113 -9.98 -6.91 -5.57
N PHE A 114 -8.78 -6.96 -6.13
CA PHE A 114 -8.58 -6.61 -7.54
C PHE A 114 -9.26 -7.59 -8.50
N ARG A 115 -9.43 -8.86 -8.11
CA ARG A 115 -10.26 -9.82 -8.87
C ARG A 115 -11.74 -9.42 -8.85
N LEU A 116 -12.27 -9.07 -7.69
CA LEU A 116 -13.64 -8.59 -7.54
C LEU A 116 -13.90 -7.31 -8.33
N LEU A 117 -12.91 -6.41 -8.39
CA LEU A 117 -12.96 -5.18 -9.18
C LEU A 117 -12.72 -5.39 -10.69
N GLY A 118 -12.39 -6.60 -11.13
CA GLY A 118 -12.09 -6.91 -12.54
C GLY A 118 -10.78 -6.34 -13.06
N MET A 119 -9.89 -5.87 -12.17
CA MET A 119 -8.63 -5.19 -12.50
C MET A 119 -7.40 -6.10 -12.42
N ALA A 120 -7.50 -7.26 -11.78
CA ALA A 120 -6.38 -8.17 -11.53
C ALA A 120 -5.60 -8.57 -12.80
N LYS A 121 -6.26 -8.64 -13.95
CA LYS A 121 -5.64 -9.02 -15.23
C LYS A 121 -4.56 -8.04 -15.75
N HIS A 122 -4.49 -6.84 -15.18
CA HIS A 122 -3.53 -5.81 -15.55
C HIS A 122 -2.50 -5.56 -14.43
N ILE A 123 -2.48 -6.38 -13.39
CA ILE A 123 -1.56 -6.25 -12.26
C ILE A 123 -0.63 -7.45 -12.28
N ASP A 124 0.67 -7.19 -12.22
CA ASP A 124 1.69 -8.23 -12.25
C ASP A 124 2.14 -8.63 -10.85
N CYS A 125 2.16 -7.66 -9.91
CA CYS A 125 2.55 -7.90 -8.53
C CYS A 125 1.83 -6.95 -7.58
N ILE A 126 1.63 -7.39 -6.35
CA ILE A 126 1.14 -6.57 -5.25
C ILE A 126 2.12 -6.71 -4.09
N ILE A 127 2.54 -5.58 -3.56
CA ILE A 127 3.42 -5.48 -2.40
C ILE A 127 2.78 -4.51 -1.43
N THR A 128 2.52 -4.99 -0.22
CA THR A 128 1.97 -4.17 0.85
C THR A 128 3.03 -3.88 1.91
N SER A 129 2.77 -2.89 2.74
CA SER A 129 3.61 -2.63 3.91
C SER A 129 3.61 -3.80 4.92
N VAL A 130 2.56 -4.64 4.92
CA VAL A 130 2.54 -5.89 5.71
C VAL A 130 3.55 -6.89 5.18
N ASP A 131 3.63 -7.06 3.84
CA ASP A 131 4.60 -7.96 3.21
C ASP A 131 6.04 -7.44 3.34
N ALA A 132 6.22 -6.13 3.24
CA ALA A 132 7.53 -5.48 3.34
C ALA A 132 8.02 -5.25 4.78
N GLY A 133 7.14 -5.40 5.77
CA GLY A 133 7.43 -5.15 7.18
C GLY A 133 7.53 -3.65 7.55
N HIS A 134 7.38 -2.74 6.60
CA HIS A 134 7.54 -1.30 6.79
C HIS A 134 6.53 -0.51 5.96
N LEU A 135 6.02 0.59 6.54
CA LEU A 135 5.19 1.55 5.81
C LEU A 135 6.06 2.48 4.96
N LYS A 136 5.58 2.90 3.79
CA LYS A 136 6.14 4.07 3.09
C LYS A 136 6.03 5.31 4.01
N PRO A 137 7.02 6.17 4.10
CA PRO A 137 8.13 6.40 3.16
C PRO A 137 9.37 5.50 3.34
N HIS A 138 9.35 4.51 4.22
CA HIS A 138 10.48 3.58 4.31
C HIS A 138 10.71 2.89 2.95
N PRO A 139 11.98 2.74 2.49
CA PRO A 139 12.28 2.25 1.13
C PRO A 139 11.88 0.79 0.87
N ALA A 140 11.64 -0.02 1.91
CA ALA A 140 11.44 -1.46 1.80
C ALA A 140 10.36 -1.87 0.77
N VAL A 141 9.23 -1.15 0.71
CA VAL A 141 8.15 -1.43 -0.26
C VAL A 141 8.63 -1.22 -1.69
N PHE A 142 9.35 -0.11 -1.95
CA PHE A 142 9.89 0.21 -3.28
C PHE A 142 11.02 -0.75 -3.67
N GLU A 143 11.93 -1.05 -2.75
CA GLU A 143 13.03 -2.00 -2.99
C GLU A 143 12.50 -3.40 -3.28
N MET A 144 11.44 -3.83 -2.58
CA MET A 144 10.79 -5.11 -2.84
C MET A 144 10.17 -5.14 -4.24
N ALA A 145 9.53 -4.02 -4.67
CA ALA A 145 8.99 -3.88 -6.03
C ALA A 145 10.08 -3.96 -7.10
N MET A 146 11.19 -3.25 -6.92
CA MET A 146 12.33 -3.30 -7.85
C MET A 146 12.96 -4.69 -7.93
N ARG A 147 13.17 -5.35 -6.78
CA ARG A 147 13.68 -6.72 -6.75
C ARG A 147 12.76 -7.70 -7.47
N TRP A 148 11.44 -7.59 -7.24
CA TRP A 148 10.47 -8.44 -7.93
C TRP A 148 10.47 -8.19 -9.44
N ALA A 149 10.52 -6.93 -9.86
CA ALA A 149 10.52 -6.55 -11.27
C ALA A 149 11.88 -6.79 -11.96
N GLU A 150 12.94 -7.03 -11.20
CA GLU A 150 14.32 -7.17 -11.71
C GLU A 150 14.75 -5.99 -12.56
N VAL A 151 14.42 -4.77 -12.13
CA VAL A 151 14.76 -3.53 -12.83
C VAL A 151 15.43 -2.53 -11.88
N PRO A 152 16.38 -1.73 -12.36
CA PRO A 152 17.00 -0.68 -11.57
C PRO A 152 16.04 0.52 -11.38
N PRO A 153 16.27 1.39 -10.37
CA PRO A 153 15.36 2.46 -10.01
C PRO A 153 15.08 3.45 -11.15
N GLU A 154 16.08 3.78 -11.98
CA GLU A 154 15.93 4.69 -13.11
C GLU A 154 14.97 4.20 -14.20
N ARG A 155 14.60 2.93 -14.16
CA ARG A 155 13.59 2.33 -15.04
C ARG A 155 12.22 2.18 -14.36
N CYS A 156 12.06 2.72 -13.17
CA CYS A 156 10.83 2.69 -12.41
C CYS A 156 10.14 4.05 -12.40
N VAL A 157 8.82 4.03 -12.50
CA VAL A 157 7.97 5.21 -12.31
C VAL A 157 6.99 4.91 -11.19
N VAL A 158 6.99 5.74 -10.15
CA VAL A 158 5.99 5.69 -9.09
C VAL A 158 4.85 6.65 -9.41
N ILE A 159 3.62 6.17 -9.29
CA ILE A 159 2.40 6.99 -9.40
C ILE A 159 1.75 6.99 -8.03
N GLY A 160 1.62 8.14 -7.43
CA GLY A 160 1.07 8.26 -6.09
C GLY A 160 0.40 9.60 -5.86
N ASN A 161 -0.37 9.69 -4.78
CA ASN A 161 -1.09 10.91 -4.41
C ASN A 161 -0.50 11.63 -3.20
N ARG A 162 0.58 11.10 -2.63
CA ARG A 162 1.20 11.66 -1.42
C ARG A 162 2.67 12.00 -1.67
N GLU A 163 2.99 13.29 -1.51
CA GLU A 163 4.36 13.79 -1.67
C GLU A 163 5.32 13.10 -0.69
N ASP A 164 4.93 13.01 0.58
CA ASP A 164 5.74 12.47 1.67
C ASP A 164 5.92 10.95 1.62
N ASN A 165 4.90 10.21 1.18
CA ASN A 165 4.90 8.74 1.22
C ASN A 165 5.24 8.08 -0.11
N ASP A 166 4.94 8.74 -1.24
CA ASP A 166 5.07 8.15 -2.55
C ASP A 166 6.16 8.82 -3.38
N ILE A 167 6.12 10.16 -3.47
CA ILE A 167 6.94 10.91 -4.42
C ILE A 167 8.36 11.11 -3.91
N ALA A 168 8.52 11.76 -2.76
CA ALA A 168 9.85 12.05 -2.22
C ALA A 168 10.71 10.79 -1.99
N PRO A 169 10.19 9.69 -1.40
CA PRO A 169 10.98 8.48 -1.24
C PRO A 169 11.31 7.79 -2.56
N ALA A 170 10.45 7.82 -3.57
CA ALA A 170 10.75 7.28 -4.90
C ALA A 170 11.90 8.05 -5.58
N LEU A 171 11.84 9.38 -5.54
CA LEU A 171 12.90 10.24 -6.08
C LEU A 171 14.23 10.03 -5.34
N ALA A 172 14.19 9.88 -4.01
CA ALA A 172 15.39 9.60 -3.20
C ALA A 172 16.06 8.27 -3.57
N LEU A 173 15.30 7.30 -4.09
CA LEU A 173 15.81 6.04 -4.61
C LEU A 173 16.27 6.11 -6.07
N GLY A 174 16.12 7.25 -6.75
CA GLY A 174 16.46 7.43 -8.16
C GLY A 174 15.38 6.99 -9.15
N MET A 175 14.15 6.75 -8.68
CA MET A 175 13.00 6.49 -9.54
C MET A 175 12.45 7.78 -10.13
N SER A 176 11.67 7.70 -11.20
CA SER A 176 10.77 8.77 -11.60
C SER A 176 9.47 8.72 -10.80
N ALA A 177 8.79 9.86 -10.67
CA ALA A 177 7.53 9.94 -9.93
C ALA A 177 6.51 10.85 -10.62
N ILE A 178 5.24 10.45 -10.59
CA ILE A 178 4.09 11.22 -11.05
C ILE A 178 3.16 11.42 -9.86
N LEU A 179 2.92 12.68 -9.49
CA LEU A 179 1.95 13.03 -8.47
C LEU A 179 0.55 13.13 -9.09
N VAL A 180 -0.42 12.39 -8.54
CA VAL A 180 -1.82 12.43 -8.98
C VAL A 180 -2.66 13.09 -7.89
N HIS A 181 -3.29 14.21 -8.21
CA HIS A 181 -4.19 14.92 -7.32
C HIS A 181 -5.57 15.05 -7.94
N PRO A 182 -6.51 14.13 -7.64
CA PRO A 182 -7.86 14.20 -8.18
C PRO A 182 -8.66 15.40 -7.68
N ASP A 183 -8.37 15.91 -6.48
CA ASP A 183 -9.13 16.98 -5.83
C ASP A 183 -8.42 18.34 -5.82
N ASP A 184 -7.13 18.41 -6.17
CA ASP A 184 -6.36 19.66 -6.24
C ASP A 184 -5.60 19.74 -7.57
N PRO A 185 -6.07 20.59 -8.50
CA PRO A 185 -5.43 20.77 -9.80
C PRO A 185 -4.08 21.52 -9.74
N GLN A 186 -3.69 22.07 -8.59
CA GLN A 186 -2.44 22.81 -8.44
C GLN A 186 -1.73 22.53 -7.10
N PRO A 187 -0.99 21.43 -6.96
CA PRO A 187 -0.06 21.31 -5.84
C PRO A 187 0.98 22.44 -5.97
N LEU A 188 1.04 23.31 -4.98
CA LEU A 188 1.86 24.53 -5.01
C LEU A 188 3.36 24.24 -5.11
N THR A 189 3.80 23.06 -4.66
CA THR A 189 5.19 22.58 -4.81
C THR A 189 5.21 21.06 -4.76
N SER A 190 5.62 20.41 -5.84
CA SER A 190 5.92 18.98 -5.85
C SER A 190 7.31 18.74 -6.41
N GLY A 191 8.04 17.77 -5.85
CA GLY A 191 9.29 17.27 -6.40
C GLY A 191 9.08 16.30 -7.58
N ALA A 192 7.85 15.88 -7.88
CA ALA A 192 7.55 14.91 -8.90
C ALA A 192 8.03 15.35 -10.29
N ASN A 193 8.42 14.39 -11.14
CA ASN A 193 8.77 14.64 -12.53
C ASN A 193 7.58 15.15 -13.36
N ALA A 194 6.35 14.78 -12.95
CA ALA A 194 5.12 15.29 -13.52
C ALA A 194 4.00 15.29 -12.48
N VAL A 195 3.01 16.16 -12.71
CA VAL A 195 1.76 16.21 -11.94
C VAL A 195 0.60 15.97 -12.88
N ALA A 196 -0.28 15.06 -12.51
CA ALA A 196 -1.47 14.72 -13.28
C ALA A 196 -2.73 15.02 -12.45
N PRO A 197 -3.74 15.71 -13.01
CA PRO A 197 -4.98 16.00 -12.29
C PRO A 197 -5.84 14.75 -12.04
N ASP A 198 -5.64 13.70 -12.84
CA ASP A 198 -6.39 12.44 -12.76
C ASP A 198 -5.59 11.29 -13.37
N LEU A 199 -6.14 10.07 -13.28
CA LEU A 199 -5.48 8.87 -13.79
C LEU A 199 -5.47 8.77 -15.32
N TRP A 200 -6.38 9.44 -16.03
CA TRP A 200 -6.34 9.50 -17.51
C TRP A 200 -5.21 10.42 -18.00
N ALA A 201 -5.03 11.56 -17.34
CA ALA A 201 -3.89 12.43 -17.61
C ALA A 201 -2.58 11.74 -17.29
N CYS A 202 -2.53 10.94 -16.21
CA CYS A 202 -1.39 10.12 -15.85
C CYS A 202 -1.04 9.11 -16.96
N ALA A 203 -2.00 8.43 -17.55
CA ALA A 203 -1.79 7.52 -18.68
C ALA A 203 -1.18 8.22 -19.90
N LYS A 204 -1.59 9.46 -20.17
CA LYS A 204 -0.99 10.29 -21.22
C LYS A 204 0.46 10.65 -20.90
N THR A 205 0.73 11.07 -19.66
CA THR A 205 2.08 11.44 -19.21
C THR A 205 3.06 10.27 -19.33
N ILE A 206 2.65 9.06 -18.95
CA ILE A 206 3.49 7.87 -19.09
C ILE A 206 3.86 7.61 -20.55
N ARG A 207 2.91 7.70 -21.48
CA ARG A 207 3.18 7.56 -22.92
C ARG A 207 4.21 8.57 -23.41
N GLU A 208 4.15 9.80 -22.94
CA GLU A 208 5.10 10.85 -23.29
C GLU A 208 6.48 10.57 -22.72
N MET A 209 6.58 10.12 -21.47
CA MET A 209 7.84 9.73 -20.83
C MET A 209 8.53 8.56 -21.57
N CYS A 210 7.78 7.53 -21.97
CA CYS A 210 8.33 6.40 -22.71
C CYS A 210 8.92 6.82 -24.06
N ARG A 211 8.26 7.73 -24.78
CA ARG A 211 8.75 8.22 -26.09
C ARG A 211 10.07 8.99 -26.00
N THR A 212 10.32 9.67 -24.89
CA THR A 212 11.58 10.40 -24.69
C THR A 212 12.76 9.51 -24.37
N VAL A 213 12.52 8.32 -23.83
CA VAL A 213 13.58 7.34 -23.52
C VAL A 213 14.04 6.59 -24.78
N ASP A 214 13.17 6.36 -25.76
CA ASP A 214 13.49 5.64 -27.01
C ASP A 214 14.31 6.48 -28.01
N VAL A 215 14.58 7.76 -27.72
CA VAL A 215 15.28 8.70 -28.62
C VAL A 215 16.73 8.95 -28.19
N GLN A 216 17.21 8.33 -27.11
CA GLN A 216 18.59 8.40 -26.63
C GLN A 216 19.33 7.08 -26.84
#